data_c4cae8ab2354ab3f4c7bc3a8cbf59442
#
_entry.id   c4cae8ab2354ab3f4c7bc3a8cbf59442
#
_cell.length_a   1.000
_cell.length_b   1.000
_cell.length_c   1.000
_cell.angle_alpha   90.00
_cell.angle_beta   90.00
_cell.angle_gamma   90.00
#
_symmetry.space_group_name_H-M   'P 1'
#
loop_
_entity.id
_entity.type
_entity.pdbx_description
1 polymer ?
#
loop_
_entity_poly.entity_id
_entity_poly.type
_entity_poly.pdbx_seq_one_letter_code
_entity_poly.pdbx_strand_id
1 'polypeptide(L)'
;NTELHLSIDEAMSSVDAQGKLDSGIKFFFANQKAPAIEKSFGEDSTNKKTNAFGKSDEAACRWAFLSAMIQLQSRAHQLGADAVVDIQSFYKRDAEKSATEYECHAGTVLAGVALKGRFVKLAAKPAEAAAPADSSTPEPRRKKSSAQKRL
;
A
#
# COMPACT_ATOMS: atom_id res chain seq x y z
N ASN A 1 23.14 -7.11 12.79
CA ASN A 1 22.11 -6.61 11.88
C ASN A 1 22.41 -5.20 11.42
N THR A 2 22.07 -4.93 10.18
CA THR A 2 22.20 -3.60 9.61
C THR A 2 20.81 -2.99 9.45
N GLU A 3 20.63 -1.79 9.98
CA GLU A 3 19.38 -1.06 9.76
C GLU A 3 19.54 -0.23 8.49
N LEU A 4 18.62 -0.40 7.56
CA LEU A 4 18.63 0.34 6.29
C LEU A 4 17.33 1.10 6.14
N HIS A 5 17.41 2.23 5.42
CA HIS A 5 16.25 3.02 5.04
C HIS A 5 16.29 3.12 3.51
N LEU A 6 15.35 2.45 2.87
CA LEU A 6 15.39 2.24 1.42
C LEU A 6 14.16 2.83 0.75
N SER A 7 14.30 3.11 -0.54
CA SER A 7 13.27 3.81 -1.31
C SER A 7 12.00 2.98 -1.50
N ILE A 8 10.88 3.52 -1.06
CA ILE A 8 9.56 2.93 -1.30
C ILE A 8 9.27 2.92 -2.80
N ASP A 9 9.54 4.03 -3.49
CA ASP A 9 9.27 4.15 -4.92
C ASP A 9 10.04 3.11 -5.71
N GLU A 10 11.31 2.89 -5.37
CA GLU A 10 12.12 1.89 -6.04
C GLU A 10 11.52 0.50 -5.86
N ALA A 11 11.14 0.16 -4.64
CA ALA A 11 10.57 -1.16 -4.36
C ALA A 11 9.25 -1.35 -5.08
N MET A 12 8.37 -0.35 -5.03
CA MET A 12 7.03 -0.46 -5.62
C MET A 12 7.07 -0.50 -7.14
N SER A 13 8.09 0.08 -7.76
CA SER A 13 8.23 0.07 -9.23
C SER A 13 9.15 -1.03 -9.73
N SER A 14 9.69 -1.85 -8.85
CA SER A 14 10.65 -2.88 -9.23
C SER A 14 10.00 -4.00 -10.03
N VAL A 15 10.81 -4.75 -10.76
CA VAL A 15 10.36 -5.95 -11.46
C VAL A 15 9.76 -6.93 -10.46
N ASP A 16 10.36 -7.01 -9.28
CA ASP A 16 9.88 -7.92 -8.23
C ASP A 16 8.45 -7.61 -7.78
N ALA A 17 8.03 -6.34 -7.87
CA ALA A 17 6.69 -5.94 -7.48
C ALA A 17 5.63 -6.25 -8.54
N GLN A 18 6.06 -6.41 -9.78
CA GLN A 18 5.12 -6.57 -10.91
C GLN A 18 4.29 -7.84 -10.75
N GLY A 19 2.99 -7.70 -10.92
CA GLY A 19 2.06 -8.81 -10.83
C GLY A 19 1.75 -9.27 -9.42
N LYS A 20 2.39 -8.70 -8.40
CA LYS A 20 2.18 -9.11 -7.01
C LYS A 20 1.27 -8.16 -6.25
N LEU A 21 1.26 -6.90 -6.65
CA LEU A 21 0.41 -5.90 -6.00
C LEU A 21 -0.71 -5.52 -6.95
N ASP A 22 -1.91 -5.63 -6.44
CA ASP A 22 -3.15 -5.53 -7.19
C ASP A 22 -3.55 -4.07 -7.31
N SER A 23 -3.89 -3.62 -8.51
CA SER A 23 -4.27 -2.23 -8.75
C SER A 23 -5.61 -1.86 -8.11
N GLY A 24 -6.36 -2.84 -7.62
CA GLY A 24 -7.62 -2.57 -6.92
C GLY A 24 -7.44 -2.04 -5.51
N ILE A 25 -6.24 -2.18 -4.93
CA ILE A 25 -5.94 -1.64 -3.61
C ILE A 25 -4.91 -0.53 -3.77
N LYS A 26 -5.22 0.65 -3.25
CA LYS A 26 -4.32 1.79 -3.31
C LYS A 26 -3.55 1.91 -2.01
N PHE A 27 -2.30 2.34 -2.10
CA PHE A 27 -1.42 2.44 -0.93
C PHE A 27 -0.93 3.88 -0.77
N PHE A 28 -1.05 4.39 0.46
CA PHE A 28 -0.61 5.74 0.80
C PHE A 28 0.30 5.67 2.01
N PHE A 29 1.52 6.16 1.87
CA PHE A 29 2.56 6.04 2.89
C PHE A 29 2.61 7.32 3.72
N ALA A 30 2.66 7.15 5.04
CA ALA A 30 2.75 8.25 6.01
C ALA A 30 1.65 9.27 5.72
N ASN A 31 1.99 10.52 5.53
CA ASN A 31 1.04 11.58 5.32
C ASN A 31 0.79 11.91 3.85
N GLN A 32 1.07 10.97 2.94
CA GLN A 32 0.70 11.16 1.55
C GLN A 32 -0.79 11.44 1.45
N LYS A 33 -1.14 12.34 0.57
CA LYS A 33 -2.54 12.77 0.45
C LYS A 33 -3.36 11.67 -0.20
N ALA A 34 -4.39 11.23 0.50
CA ALA A 34 -5.33 10.24 0.02
C ALA A 34 -6.67 10.92 -0.30
N PRO A 35 -7.48 10.32 -1.17
CA PRO A 35 -8.85 10.79 -1.36
C PRO A 35 -9.64 10.70 -0.06
N ALA A 36 -10.82 11.33 -0.05
CA ALA A 36 -11.69 11.29 1.12
C ALA A 36 -12.02 9.85 1.51
N ILE A 37 -12.06 9.61 2.81
CA ILE A 37 -12.32 8.28 3.36
C ILE A 37 -13.79 8.19 3.72
N GLU A 38 -14.46 7.16 3.21
CA GLU A 38 -15.86 6.90 3.54
C GLU A 38 -15.98 6.08 4.82
N LYS A 39 -15.09 5.09 5.00
CA LYS A 39 -15.19 4.18 6.14
C LYS A 39 -13.78 3.70 6.52
N SER A 40 -13.53 3.58 7.82
CA SER A 40 -12.30 2.99 8.33
C SER A 40 -12.61 1.63 8.93
N PHE A 41 -11.78 0.63 8.58
CA PHE A 41 -11.88 -0.72 9.12
C PHE A 41 -10.87 -0.97 10.25
N GLY A 42 -10.11 0.07 10.61
CA GLY A 42 -9.15 -0.05 11.68
C GLY A 42 -7.72 -0.21 11.17
N GLU A 43 -6.82 -0.37 12.12
CA GLU A 43 -5.39 -0.43 11.87
C GLU A 43 -4.87 -1.83 12.18
N ASP A 44 -3.88 -2.27 11.41
CA ASP A 44 -3.22 -3.54 11.71
C ASP A 44 -1.77 -3.44 11.25
N SER A 45 -0.96 -4.39 11.70
CA SER A 45 0.47 -4.41 11.38
C SER A 45 0.86 -5.79 10.86
N THR A 46 2.01 -5.84 10.19
CA THR A 46 2.58 -7.07 9.69
C THR A 46 4.09 -7.05 9.91
N ASN A 47 4.68 -8.21 10.06
CA ASN A 47 6.11 -8.37 10.23
C ASN A 47 6.53 -9.52 9.34
N LYS A 48 7.35 -9.23 8.33
CA LYS A 48 7.77 -10.24 7.37
C LYS A 48 9.28 -10.35 7.32
N LYS A 49 9.76 -11.57 7.22
CA LYS A 49 11.17 -11.88 7.08
C LYS A 49 11.39 -12.69 5.83
N THR A 50 12.52 -12.48 5.18
CA THR A 50 12.90 -13.25 4.01
C THR A 50 14.30 -13.79 4.19
N ASN A 51 14.61 -14.85 3.44
CA ASN A 51 15.94 -15.41 3.40
C ASN A 51 16.89 -14.39 2.74
N ALA A 52 17.94 -14.02 3.44
CA ALA A 52 18.91 -13.05 2.95
C ALA A 52 20.23 -13.73 2.51
N PHE A 53 20.36 -15.03 2.72
CA PHE A 53 21.60 -15.72 2.44
C PHE A 53 21.94 -15.66 0.96
N GLY A 54 23.13 -15.17 0.64
CA GLY A 54 23.58 -15.06 -0.74
C GLY A 54 22.97 -13.91 -1.52
N LYS A 55 22.23 -13.03 -0.85
CA LYS A 55 21.60 -11.87 -1.49
C LYS A 55 22.19 -10.58 -0.96
N SER A 56 22.13 -9.52 -1.76
CA SER A 56 22.47 -8.20 -1.24
C SER A 56 21.43 -7.80 -0.21
N ASP A 57 21.80 -6.91 0.71
CA ASP A 57 20.86 -6.37 1.69
C ASP A 57 19.65 -5.73 0.99
N GLU A 58 19.93 -4.98 -0.09
CA GLU A 58 18.86 -4.29 -0.81
C GLU A 58 17.86 -5.26 -1.42
N ALA A 59 18.36 -6.35 -2.02
CA ALA A 59 17.46 -7.34 -2.62
C ALA A 59 16.63 -8.06 -1.57
N ALA A 60 17.26 -8.47 -0.47
CA ALA A 60 16.54 -9.15 0.60
C ALA A 60 15.51 -8.22 1.24
N CYS A 61 15.88 -6.96 1.47
CA CYS A 61 14.98 -5.98 2.04
C CYS A 61 13.80 -5.70 1.13
N ARG A 62 14.03 -5.61 -0.19
CA ARG A 62 12.94 -5.40 -1.15
C ARG A 62 11.93 -6.54 -1.07
N TRP A 63 12.41 -7.78 -1.02
CA TRP A 63 11.50 -8.94 -0.90
C TRP A 63 10.73 -8.91 0.41
N ALA A 64 11.38 -8.56 1.52
CA ALA A 64 10.70 -8.46 2.82
C ALA A 64 9.63 -7.36 2.78
N PHE A 65 9.97 -6.20 2.20
CA PHE A 65 9.02 -5.10 2.07
C PHE A 65 7.82 -5.50 1.22
N LEU A 66 8.07 -6.12 0.06
CA LEU A 66 6.97 -6.53 -0.82
C LEU A 66 6.10 -7.60 -0.16
N SER A 67 6.71 -8.51 0.60
CA SER A 67 5.94 -9.50 1.36
C SER A 67 5.02 -8.83 2.37
N ALA A 68 5.50 -7.79 3.05
CA ALA A 68 4.68 -7.02 3.98
C ALA A 68 3.54 -6.31 3.25
N MET A 69 3.82 -5.71 2.09
CA MET A 69 2.78 -5.04 1.29
C MET A 69 1.73 -6.02 0.80
N ILE A 70 2.14 -7.21 0.39
CA ILE A 70 1.21 -8.27 -0.05
C ILE A 70 0.30 -8.67 1.12
N GLN A 71 0.84 -8.75 2.32
CA GLN A 71 0.05 -9.06 3.51
C GLN A 71 -0.99 -7.95 3.78
N LEU A 72 -0.58 -6.70 3.68
CA LEU A 72 -1.52 -5.59 3.84
C LEU A 72 -2.61 -5.63 2.78
N GLN A 73 -2.24 -5.92 1.55
CA GLN A 73 -3.18 -6.05 0.44
C GLN A 73 -4.19 -7.16 0.71
N SER A 74 -3.72 -8.31 1.15
CA SER A 74 -4.59 -9.44 1.47
C SER A 74 -5.59 -9.09 2.56
N ARG A 75 -5.11 -8.40 3.60
CA ARG A 75 -5.97 -7.97 4.68
C ARG A 75 -7.02 -6.96 4.21
N ALA A 76 -6.60 -6.03 3.34
CA ALA A 76 -7.54 -5.07 2.75
C ALA A 76 -8.67 -5.77 2.00
N HIS A 77 -8.34 -6.78 1.21
CA HIS A 77 -9.36 -7.55 0.49
C HIS A 77 -10.31 -8.25 1.45
N GLN A 78 -9.78 -8.86 2.50
CA GLN A 78 -10.61 -9.55 3.48
C GLN A 78 -11.61 -8.61 4.16
N LEU A 79 -11.20 -7.37 4.38
CA LEU A 79 -12.04 -6.39 5.06
C LEU A 79 -13.01 -5.66 4.13
N GLY A 80 -12.83 -5.80 2.81
CA GLY A 80 -13.61 -5.02 1.85
C GLY A 80 -13.09 -3.61 1.70
N ALA A 81 -11.85 -3.35 2.12
CA ALA A 81 -11.21 -2.06 1.96
C ALA A 81 -10.71 -1.91 0.52
N ASP A 82 -10.59 -0.68 0.04
CA ASP A 82 -10.02 -0.42 -1.27
C ASP A 82 -8.72 0.40 -1.19
N ALA A 83 -8.28 0.72 0.02
CA ALA A 83 -7.01 1.40 0.21
C ALA A 83 -6.43 1.11 1.60
N VAL A 84 -5.12 1.26 1.70
CA VAL A 84 -4.41 1.27 2.98
C VAL A 84 -3.71 2.61 3.07
N VAL A 85 -3.96 3.35 4.13
CA VAL A 85 -3.43 4.70 4.33
C VAL A 85 -2.54 4.75 5.55
N ASP A 86 -1.76 5.82 5.65
CA ASP A 86 -0.86 6.05 6.79
C ASP A 86 0.07 4.85 7.01
N ILE A 87 0.54 4.26 5.91
CA ILE A 87 1.46 3.13 5.99
C ILE A 87 2.80 3.63 6.49
N GLN A 88 3.32 2.97 7.52
CA GLN A 88 4.59 3.37 8.11
C GLN A 88 5.34 2.15 8.63
N SER A 89 6.64 2.28 8.73
CA SER A 89 7.48 1.23 9.29
C SER A 89 7.19 1.09 10.78
N PHE A 90 7.22 -0.15 11.25
CA PHE A 90 6.79 -0.46 12.61
C PHE A 90 7.66 -1.56 13.24
N TYR A 91 8.96 -1.50 13.00
CA TYR A 91 9.89 -2.52 13.46
C TYR A 91 9.97 -2.49 14.99
N LYS A 92 9.77 -3.64 15.61
CA LYS A 92 9.69 -3.79 17.07
C LYS A 92 8.67 -2.85 17.69
N ARG A 93 7.59 -2.59 16.92
CA ARG A 93 6.47 -1.74 17.34
C ARG A 93 6.89 -0.29 17.55
N ASP A 94 7.95 0.13 16.88
CA ASP A 94 8.43 1.50 16.94
C ASP A 94 8.12 2.14 15.58
N ALA A 95 7.15 3.05 15.58
CA ALA A 95 6.65 3.64 14.35
C ALA A 95 7.65 4.65 13.79
N GLU A 96 7.90 4.54 12.49
CA GLU A 96 8.73 5.53 11.80
C GLU A 96 7.99 5.98 10.56
N LYS A 97 7.56 7.23 10.56
CA LYS A 97 6.80 7.81 9.46
C LYS A 97 7.73 8.33 8.39
N SER A 98 7.54 7.84 7.18
CA SER A 98 8.22 8.38 6.01
C SER A 98 7.38 8.09 4.79
N ALA A 99 7.20 9.08 3.94
CA ALA A 99 6.50 8.90 2.67
C ALA A 99 7.43 8.38 1.58
N THR A 100 8.74 8.32 1.83
CA THR A 100 9.73 8.01 0.81
C THR A 100 10.57 6.78 1.09
N GLU A 101 10.75 6.41 2.37
CA GLU A 101 11.64 5.30 2.72
C GLU A 101 10.98 4.34 3.69
N TYR A 102 11.33 3.07 3.57
CA TYR A 102 10.92 2.06 4.56
C TYR A 102 12.16 1.58 5.32
N GLU A 103 11.93 1.15 6.56
CA GLU A 103 12.98 0.62 7.41
C GLU A 103 13.09 -0.89 7.24
N CYS A 104 14.32 -1.39 7.10
CA CYS A 104 14.61 -2.81 7.00
C CYS A 104 15.78 -3.16 7.89
N HIS A 105 15.72 -4.35 8.47
CA HIS A 105 16.83 -4.88 9.28
C HIS A 105 17.37 -6.11 8.60
N ALA A 106 18.61 -6.04 8.14
CA ALA A 106 19.22 -7.11 7.34
C ALA A 106 20.37 -7.75 8.09
N GLY A 107 20.33 -9.08 8.18
CA GLY A 107 21.41 -9.89 8.73
C GLY A 107 21.94 -10.81 7.66
N THR A 108 22.82 -11.73 8.08
CA THR A 108 23.44 -12.67 7.15
C THR A 108 22.43 -13.66 6.60
N VAL A 109 21.44 -14.04 7.40
CA VAL A 109 20.49 -15.10 7.06
C VAL A 109 19.10 -14.58 6.77
N LEU A 110 18.66 -13.54 7.47
CA LEU A 110 17.30 -13.01 7.36
C LEU A 110 17.31 -11.50 7.20
N ALA A 111 16.35 -11.00 6.45
CA ALA A 111 16.04 -9.58 6.41
C ALA A 111 14.57 -9.41 6.81
N GLY A 112 14.27 -8.38 7.58
CA GLY A 112 12.93 -8.17 8.11
C GLY A 112 12.40 -6.76 7.90
N VAL A 113 11.10 -6.67 7.58
CA VAL A 113 10.38 -5.41 7.45
C VAL A 113 9.06 -5.55 8.21
N ALA A 114 8.76 -4.57 9.04
CA ALA A 114 7.47 -4.49 9.71
C ALA A 114 6.79 -3.20 9.27
N LEU A 115 5.50 -3.31 8.95
CA LEU A 115 4.69 -2.18 8.51
C LEU A 115 3.40 -2.17 9.29
N LYS A 116 2.79 -0.98 9.41
CA LYS A 116 1.41 -0.88 9.86
C LYS A 116 0.68 0.10 8.95
N GLY A 117 -0.65 -0.01 8.93
CA GLY A 117 -1.47 0.88 8.13
C GLY A 117 -2.92 0.80 8.55
N ARG A 118 -3.70 1.76 8.08
CA ARG A 118 -5.15 1.80 8.32
C ARG A 118 -5.87 1.39 7.06
N PHE A 119 -6.83 0.48 7.21
CA PHE A 119 -7.59 -0.07 6.08
C PHE A 119 -8.87 0.76 5.94
N VAL A 120 -9.11 1.28 4.73
CA VAL A 120 -10.21 2.21 4.52
C VAL A 120 -10.93 1.89 3.22
N LYS A 121 -12.18 2.35 3.17
CA LYS A 121 -12.94 2.46 1.93
C LYS A 121 -12.95 3.92 1.54
N LEU A 122 -12.52 4.22 0.32
CA LEU A 122 -12.50 5.59 -0.16
C LEU A 122 -13.89 6.02 -0.60
N ALA A 123 -14.20 7.29 -0.45
CA ALA A 123 -15.47 7.82 -0.90
C ALA A 123 -15.55 7.70 -2.42
N ALA A 124 -16.71 7.34 -2.88
CA ALA A 124 -16.94 7.31 -4.31
C ALA A 124 -16.72 8.72 -4.80
N LYS A 125 -16.17 8.85 -5.85
CA LYS A 125 -15.78 10.01 -6.29
C LYS A 125 -16.53 11.14 -6.42
N PRO A 126 -16.82 11.65 -6.28
CA PRO A 126 -16.57 12.67 -6.79
C PRO A 126 -15.74 13.32 -6.11
N ALA A 127 -15.61 13.00 -5.74
CA ALA A 127 -14.93 13.72 -5.29
C ALA A 127 -13.62 13.71 -5.52
N GLU A 128 -13.47 13.28 -5.92
CA GLU A 128 -12.47 13.19 -6.14
C GLU A 128 -11.96 14.06 -6.31
N ALA A 129 -12.44 14.37 -5.90
CA ALA A 129 -12.18 14.93 -6.07
C ALA A 129 -11.63 15.56 -6.27
N ALA A 130 -11.72 15.70 -6.20
CA ALA A 130 -11.51 16.17 -6.64
C ALA A 130 -11.19 16.45 -7.47
N ALA A 131 -11.69 16.43 -7.94
CA ALA A 131 -11.69 16.52 -8.81
C ALA A 131 -11.90 16.78 -9.51
N PRO A 132 -12.16 17.06 -9.91
CA PRO A 132 -12.61 17.01 -10.60
C PRO A 132 -12.79 16.81 -11.31
N ALA A 133 -13.18 16.52 -11.46
CA ALA A 133 -13.26 16.04 -12.07
C ALA A 133 -13.51 15.64 -12.87
N ASP A 134 -13.89 15.38 -12.97
CA ASP A 134 -14.08 14.77 -13.66
C ASP A 134 -14.46 14.29 -14.22
N SER A 135 -14.86 14.23 -14.37
CA SER A 135 -15.12 13.54 -14.77
C SER A 135 -15.67 13.01 -15.26
N SER A 136 -16.08 12.99 -15.35
CA SER A 136 -16.45 12.28 -15.68
C SER A 136 -17.19 11.73 -15.93
N THR A 137 -17.69 11.74 -15.94
CA THR A 137 -18.20 11.05 -16.02
C THR A 137 -18.97 10.54 -16.10
N PRO A 138 -19.41 10.46 -16.30
CA PRO A 138 -19.98 9.79 -16.23
C PRO A 138 -20.62 9.30 -16.30
N GLU A 139 -20.86 9.14 -16.30
CA GLU A 139 -21.24 8.47 -16.22
C GLU A 139 -21.73 7.93 -16.12
N PRO A 140 -22.10 7.99 -16.36
CA PRO A 140 -22.46 7.29 -16.21
C PRO A 140 -22.87 6.81 -16.06
N ARG A 141 -22.96 6.50 -15.91
CA ARG A 141 -23.11 5.82 -15.73
C ARG A 141 -23.51 5.43 -15.54
N ARG A 142 -23.84 5.54 -15.67
CA ARG A 142 -24.07 5.10 -15.55
C ARG A 142 -24.43 4.87 -15.60
N LYS A 143 -24.81 5.04 -15.78
CA LYS A 143 -25.02 4.80 -15.87
C LYS A 143 -25.29 4.63 -16.01
N LYS A 144 -25.80 4.78 -16.19
CA LYS A 144 -25.91 4.58 -16.39
C LYS A 144 -26.12 4.46 -16.72
N SER A 145 -26.83 4.76 -16.97
CA SER A 145 -26.71 4.66 -17.25
C SER A 145 -27.04 4.63 -17.65
N SER A 146 -27.58 4.86 -18.03
CA SER A 146 -27.54 4.75 -18.36
C SER A 146 -27.86 4.73 -18.75
N ALA A 147 -28.43 4.97 -19.18
CA ALA A 147 -28.36 4.86 -19.50
C ALA A 147 -28.67 4.84 -19.88
N GLN A 148 -28.77 4.95 -20.13
CA GLN A 148 -28.78 4.86 -20.46
C GLN A 148 -29.17 4.64 -20.84
N LYS A 149 -29.71 4.73 -21.36
CA LYS A 149 -30.03 4.52 -21.84
C LYS A 149 -30.71 4.38 -22.48
N ARG A 150 -31.06 4.54 -22.94
CA ARG A 150 -31.55 4.32 -23.55
C ARG A 150 -32.14 4.09 -24.35
N LEU A 151 -32.51 4.29 -24.66
CA LEU A 151 -32.93 3.92 -25.28
C LEU A 151 -33.17 3.90 -25.59
#